data_f5eae24fbe790102348843f6223a0f89
#
_entry.id   f5eae24fbe790102348843f6223a0f89
#
_cell.length_a   1.000
_cell.length_b   1.000
_cell.length_c   1.000
_cell.angle_alpha   90.00
_cell.angle_beta   90.00
_cell.angle_gamma   90.00
#
_symmetry.space_group_name_H-M   'P 1'
#
loop_
_entity.id
_entity.type
_entity.pdbx_description
1 polymer ?
#
loop_
_entity_poly.entity_id
_entity_poly.type
_entity_poly.pdbx_seq_one_letter_code
_entity_poly.pdbx_strand_id
1 'polypeptide(L)'
;AYVNADIILFQDILPITQTVARQSEKFLMIGQRWDLDVREDLVFEGDWVQALKAFMRQNGKLHSRTGSDYFIFPRACFEHIPDFTVGRAGWDNWMIYQARRQAWDAIDCSADLEIIHQNHDYRHLPGGQPHYRLPETGENILLAGGRRTIFELDDANLRLVNGKLEPMPQTRRR
;
A
#
# COMPACT_ATOMS: atom_id res chain seq x y z
N ALA A 1 7.55 -3.99 -8.34
CA ALA A 1 6.75 -3.22 -7.38
C ALA A 1 5.89 -2.19 -8.11
N TYR A 2 4.72 -1.93 -7.56
CA TYR A 2 3.91 -0.74 -7.83
C TYR A 2 3.99 0.18 -6.61
N VAL A 3 4.24 1.47 -6.84
CA VAL A 3 4.28 2.49 -5.79
C VAL A 3 3.69 3.76 -6.38
N ASN A 4 2.82 4.44 -5.64
CA ASN A 4 2.31 5.75 -6.07
C ASN A 4 3.44 6.79 -6.08
N ALA A 5 3.34 7.80 -6.96
CA ALA A 5 4.42 8.75 -7.21
C ALA A 5 4.66 9.75 -6.05
N ASP A 6 3.72 9.83 -5.12
CA ASP A 6 3.71 10.71 -3.94
C ASP A 6 4.17 10.00 -2.66
N ILE A 7 4.78 8.82 -2.81
CA ILE A 7 5.29 8.01 -1.69
C ILE A 7 6.79 8.20 -1.50
N ILE A 8 7.19 8.52 -0.29
CA ILE A 8 8.59 8.51 0.14
C ILE A 8 8.88 7.15 0.76
N LEU A 9 9.79 6.41 0.12
CA LEU A 9 10.28 5.12 0.57
C LEU A 9 11.61 5.30 1.30
N PHE A 10 11.80 4.55 2.38
CA PHE A 10 13.07 4.47 3.07
C PHE A 10 13.93 3.30 2.58
N GLN A 11 15.22 3.30 2.92
CA GLN A 11 16.19 2.32 2.46
C GLN A 11 15.94 0.89 2.97
N ASP A 12 15.16 0.75 4.04
CA ASP A 12 14.78 -0.53 4.65
C ASP A 12 13.85 -1.39 3.80
N ILE A 13 13.23 -0.83 2.76
CA ILE A 13 12.35 -1.58 1.85
C ILE A 13 13.03 -2.78 1.19
N LEU A 14 14.31 -2.65 0.79
CA LEU A 14 15.02 -3.74 0.13
C LEU A 14 15.33 -4.92 1.06
N PRO A 15 15.97 -4.72 2.23
CA PRO A 15 16.22 -5.82 3.17
C PRO A 15 14.93 -6.44 3.71
N ILE A 16 13.86 -5.66 3.91
CA ILE A 16 12.54 -6.18 4.31
C ILE A 16 11.96 -7.07 3.20
N THR A 17 11.98 -6.60 1.94
CA THR A 17 11.52 -7.42 0.80
C THR A 17 12.30 -8.72 0.67
N GLN A 18 13.61 -8.70 0.83
CA GLN A 18 14.45 -9.90 0.83
C GLN A 18 14.10 -10.84 1.97
N THR A 19 13.75 -10.31 3.13
CA THR A 19 13.34 -11.10 4.30
C THR A 19 12.02 -11.80 4.05
N VAL A 20 11.06 -11.15 3.43
CA VAL A 20 9.80 -11.78 3.00
C VAL A 20 10.05 -12.83 1.93
N ALA A 21 10.85 -12.53 0.90
CA ALA A 21 11.12 -13.44 -0.21
C ALA A 21 11.84 -14.74 0.22
N ARG A 22 12.54 -14.75 1.36
CA ARG A 22 13.10 -15.97 1.95
C ARG A 22 12.07 -16.83 2.66
N GLN A 23 10.91 -16.29 3.04
CA GLN A 23 9.87 -16.95 3.82
C GLN A 23 8.64 -17.33 2.99
N SER A 24 8.44 -16.67 1.85
CA SER A 24 7.29 -16.89 0.96
C SER A 24 7.72 -16.79 -0.50
N GLU A 25 7.28 -17.73 -1.32
CA GLU A 25 7.59 -17.77 -2.75
C GLU A 25 6.62 -16.89 -3.58
N LYS A 26 5.33 -16.91 -3.21
CA LYS A 26 4.28 -16.15 -3.88
C LYS A 26 3.59 -15.23 -2.88
N PHE A 27 3.86 -13.97 -2.96
CA PHE A 27 3.39 -13.01 -1.99
C PHE A 27 3.00 -11.66 -2.62
N LEU A 28 2.23 -10.91 -1.85
CA LEU A 28 1.95 -9.50 -2.02
C LEU A 28 2.25 -8.78 -0.70
N MET A 29 3.28 -7.93 -0.67
CA MET A 29 3.53 -7.03 0.45
C MET A 29 2.75 -5.74 0.26
N ILE A 30 2.03 -5.35 1.29
CA ILE A 30 1.21 -4.14 1.39
C ILE A 30 1.37 -3.55 2.80
N GLY A 31 0.88 -2.35 3.03
CA GLY A 31 0.88 -1.77 4.37
C GLY A 31 0.26 -0.39 4.43
N GLN A 32 0.12 0.11 5.65
CA GLN A 32 -0.34 1.46 5.90
C GLN A 32 0.74 2.48 5.54
N ARG A 33 0.31 3.68 5.27
CA ARG A 33 1.16 4.84 5.06
C ARG A 33 0.95 5.87 6.17
N TRP A 34 1.90 6.76 6.32
CA TRP A 34 1.76 7.97 7.10
C TRP A 34 1.45 9.14 6.16
N ASP A 35 0.32 9.77 6.34
CA ASP A 35 -0.03 11.02 5.65
C ASP A 35 0.72 12.16 6.32
N LEU A 36 1.55 12.90 5.56
CA LEU A 36 2.43 13.95 6.09
C LEU A 36 2.49 15.15 5.12
N ASP A 37 2.44 16.35 5.67
CA ASP A 37 2.71 17.58 4.91
C ASP A 37 4.22 17.80 4.82
N VAL A 38 4.82 17.46 3.67
CA VAL A 38 6.22 17.75 3.36
C VAL A 38 6.25 19.00 2.50
N ARG A 39 6.58 20.15 3.10
CA ARG A 39 6.54 21.47 2.44
C ARG A 39 7.90 21.98 2.01
N GLU A 40 8.96 21.48 2.60
CA GLU A 40 10.33 21.88 2.32
C GLU A 40 11.04 20.79 1.53
N ASP A 41 12.05 21.19 0.76
CA ASP A 41 12.88 20.25 0.03
C ASP A 41 13.62 19.34 1.00
N LEU A 42 13.65 18.05 0.69
CA LEU A 42 14.38 17.08 1.50
C LEU A 42 15.89 17.21 1.25
N VAL A 43 16.63 17.48 2.31
CA VAL A 43 18.10 17.50 2.27
C VAL A 43 18.59 16.10 2.64
N PHE A 44 19.16 15.39 1.67
CA PHE A 44 19.63 14.00 1.82
C PHE A 44 21.04 13.91 2.41
N GLU A 45 21.31 14.69 3.45
CA GLU A 45 22.60 14.75 4.14
C GLU A 45 22.47 14.29 5.60
N GLY A 46 23.57 13.78 6.15
CA GLY A 46 23.61 13.34 7.54
C GLY A 46 22.57 12.23 7.84
N ASP A 47 21.90 12.35 8.96
CA ASP A 47 20.91 11.39 9.44
C ASP A 47 19.47 11.78 9.05
N TRP A 48 19.30 12.21 7.80
CA TRP A 48 18.01 12.70 7.28
C TRP A 48 16.86 11.69 7.43
N VAL A 49 17.13 10.38 7.35
CA VAL A 49 16.11 9.34 7.48
C VAL A 49 15.52 9.37 8.89
N GLN A 50 16.36 9.42 9.92
CA GLN A 50 15.87 9.46 11.31
C GLN A 50 15.16 10.77 11.62
N ALA A 51 15.68 11.89 11.10
CA ALA A 51 15.04 13.19 11.23
C ALA A 51 13.65 13.20 10.59
N LEU A 52 13.52 12.67 9.37
CA LEU A 52 12.22 12.59 8.67
C LEU A 52 11.26 11.62 9.37
N LYS A 53 11.73 10.45 9.83
CA LYS A 53 10.91 9.51 10.62
C LYS A 53 10.45 10.13 11.95
N ALA A 54 11.30 10.88 12.62
CA ALA A 54 10.91 11.59 13.84
C ALA A 54 9.86 12.68 13.56
N PHE A 55 10.05 13.46 12.49
CA PHE A 55 9.08 14.46 12.05
C PHE A 55 7.72 13.82 11.67
N MET A 56 7.75 12.69 10.92
CA MET A 56 6.57 11.91 10.57
C MET A 56 5.80 11.45 11.82
N ARG A 57 6.47 10.88 12.81
CA ARG A 57 5.81 10.41 14.04
C ARG A 57 5.19 11.52 14.87
N GLN A 58 5.78 12.73 14.82
CA GLN A 58 5.28 13.89 15.54
C GLN A 58 4.13 14.62 14.84
N ASN A 59 4.15 14.68 13.49
CA ASN A 59 3.28 15.55 12.71
C ASN A 59 2.39 14.78 11.71
N GLY A 60 2.74 13.55 11.40
CA GLY A 60 2.01 12.70 10.47
C GLY A 60 0.79 12.05 11.12
N LYS A 61 -0.09 11.56 10.26
CA LYS A 61 -1.26 10.77 10.65
C LYS A 61 -1.20 9.41 9.98
N LEU A 62 -1.25 8.34 10.76
CA LEU A 62 -1.36 7.00 10.21
C LEU A 62 -2.68 6.86 9.46
N HIS A 63 -2.61 6.51 8.18
CA HIS A 63 -3.78 6.34 7.32
C HIS A 63 -4.61 5.14 7.77
N SER A 64 -5.90 5.12 7.40
CA SER A 64 -6.76 3.97 7.66
C SER A 64 -6.29 2.72 6.93
N ARG A 65 -6.79 1.56 7.32
CA ARG A 65 -6.45 0.26 6.72
C ARG A 65 -7.18 -0.04 5.40
N THR A 66 -7.88 0.94 4.83
CA THR A 66 -8.77 0.77 3.68
C THR A 66 -8.07 0.75 2.32
N GLY A 67 -6.79 1.10 2.26
CA GLY A 67 -5.99 1.13 1.03
C GLY A 67 -4.52 0.97 1.30
N SER A 68 -3.75 0.75 0.25
CA SER A 68 -2.29 0.71 0.26
C SER A 68 -1.75 1.45 -0.96
N ASP A 69 -0.57 2.05 -0.84
CA ASP A 69 0.06 2.83 -1.90
C ASP A 69 1.36 2.20 -2.41
N TYR A 70 1.70 1.03 -1.90
CA TYR A 70 2.76 0.19 -2.43
C TYR A 70 2.33 -1.27 -2.48
N PHE A 71 2.79 -1.94 -3.52
CA PHE A 71 2.52 -3.35 -3.81
C PHE A 71 3.81 -3.99 -4.29
N ILE A 72 4.40 -4.87 -3.49
CA ILE A 72 5.64 -5.56 -3.82
C ILE A 72 5.35 -7.05 -3.95
N PHE A 73 5.72 -7.64 -5.07
CA PHE A 73 5.40 -9.03 -5.39
C PHE A 73 6.43 -9.61 -6.37
N PRO A 74 6.61 -10.95 -6.41
CA PRO A 74 7.42 -11.63 -7.41
C PRO A 74 6.90 -11.43 -8.84
N ARG A 75 7.79 -11.41 -9.83
CA ARG A 75 7.40 -11.24 -11.25
C ARG A 75 6.42 -12.28 -11.76
N ALA A 76 6.45 -13.49 -11.20
CA ALA A 76 5.52 -14.57 -11.55
C ALA A 76 4.09 -14.37 -10.99
N CYS A 77 3.90 -13.32 -10.17
CA CYS A 77 2.58 -12.93 -9.68
C CYS A 77 2.03 -11.79 -10.57
N PHE A 78 0.71 -11.69 -10.66
CA PHE A 78 0.03 -10.62 -11.41
C PHE A 78 0.42 -10.51 -12.89
N GLU A 79 0.47 -11.64 -13.60
CA GLU A 79 0.71 -11.67 -15.06
C GLU A 79 -0.35 -10.89 -15.83
N HIS A 80 -1.59 -10.88 -15.32
CA HIS A 80 -2.72 -10.17 -15.90
C HIS A 80 -3.37 -9.27 -14.84
N ILE A 81 -3.21 -7.98 -15.02
CA ILE A 81 -3.92 -6.94 -14.26
C ILE A 81 -4.93 -6.31 -15.23
N PRO A 82 -6.21 -6.18 -14.85
CA PRO A 82 -7.19 -5.46 -15.68
C PRO A 82 -6.74 -4.03 -15.97
N ASP A 83 -7.26 -3.45 -17.03
CA ASP A 83 -6.92 -2.09 -17.48
C ASP A 83 -7.50 -1.02 -16.54
N PHE A 84 -7.09 -1.08 -15.29
CA PHE A 84 -7.54 -0.14 -14.27
C PHE A 84 -6.99 1.25 -14.52
N THR A 85 -7.81 2.25 -14.23
CA THR A 85 -7.35 3.62 -14.10
C THR A 85 -6.60 3.76 -12.76
N VAL A 86 -5.27 3.76 -12.81
CA VAL A 86 -4.39 3.95 -11.64
C VAL A 86 -4.61 5.35 -11.06
N GLY A 87 -4.56 5.47 -9.73
CA GLY A 87 -4.90 6.71 -9.02
C GLY A 87 -6.41 6.92 -8.84
N ARG A 88 -7.23 5.91 -9.10
CA ARG A 88 -8.66 5.85 -8.76
C ARG A 88 -8.88 4.68 -7.80
N ALA A 89 -9.89 4.77 -6.93
CA ALA A 89 -10.16 3.70 -5.97
C ALA A 89 -10.55 2.38 -6.67
N GLY A 90 -10.29 1.28 -6.01
CA GLY A 90 -10.72 -0.07 -6.39
C GLY A 90 -9.65 -0.97 -6.98
N TRP A 91 -8.62 -0.43 -7.67
CA TRP A 91 -7.54 -1.25 -8.22
C TRP A 91 -6.60 -1.79 -7.14
N ASP A 92 -6.28 -0.96 -6.17
CA ASP A 92 -5.47 -1.26 -5.00
C ASP A 92 -6.11 -2.36 -4.15
N ASN A 93 -7.39 -2.25 -3.87
CA ASN A 93 -8.19 -3.24 -3.16
C ASN A 93 -8.26 -4.57 -3.93
N TRP A 94 -8.40 -4.51 -5.27
CA TRP A 94 -8.39 -5.70 -6.12
C TRP A 94 -7.06 -6.46 -6.06
N MET A 95 -5.93 -5.77 -5.92
CA MET A 95 -4.62 -6.43 -5.80
C MET A 95 -4.59 -7.37 -4.59
N ILE A 96 -5.15 -6.94 -3.44
CA ILE A 96 -5.25 -7.76 -2.23
C ILE A 96 -6.20 -8.94 -2.45
N TYR A 97 -7.37 -8.68 -3.03
CA TYR A 97 -8.32 -9.74 -3.37
C TYR A 97 -7.70 -10.79 -4.30
N GLN A 98 -7.00 -10.37 -5.34
CA GLN A 98 -6.39 -11.27 -6.32
C GLN A 98 -5.31 -12.15 -5.66
N ALA A 99 -4.46 -11.58 -4.82
CA ALA A 99 -3.48 -12.36 -4.06
C ALA A 99 -4.17 -13.43 -3.20
N ARG A 100 -5.21 -13.04 -2.46
CA ARG A 100 -5.99 -13.96 -1.63
C ARG A 100 -6.70 -15.04 -2.44
N ARG A 101 -7.29 -14.68 -3.58
CA ARG A 101 -7.96 -15.62 -4.50
C ARG A 101 -7.00 -16.66 -5.08
N GLN A 102 -5.76 -16.25 -5.33
CA GLN A 102 -4.71 -17.15 -5.86
C GLN A 102 -4.01 -17.95 -4.76
N ALA A 103 -4.46 -17.85 -3.51
CA ALA A 103 -3.83 -18.45 -2.35
C ALA A 103 -2.35 -18.03 -2.17
N TRP A 104 -2.01 -16.82 -2.59
CA TRP A 104 -0.71 -16.21 -2.27
C TRP A 104 -0.75 -15.58 -0.87
N ASP A 105 0.42 -15.36 -0.31
CA ASP A 105 0.54 -14.67 0.95
C ASP A 105 0.34 -13.16 0.76
N ALA A 106 -0.82 -12.65 1.17
CA ALA A 106 -1.05 -11.22 1.31
C ALA A 106 -0.54 -10.78 2.70
N ILE A 107 0.54 -10.00 2.72
CA ILE A 107 1.34 -9.71 3.91
C ILE A 107 1.20 -8.23 4.27
N ASP A 108 0.62 -7.95 5.43
CA ASP A 108 0.65 -6.60 6.01
C ASP A 108 2.02 -6.35 6.64
N CYS A 109 2.78 -5.44 6.03
CA CYS A 109 4.12 -5.06 6.48
C CYS A 109 4.14 -3.76 7.31
N SER A 110 2.99 -3.24 7.73
CA SER A 110 2.88 -1.93 8.40
C SER A 110 3.72 -1.82 9.68
N ALA A 111 4.01 -2.93 10.35
CA ALA A 111 4.80 -2.93 11.58
C ALA A 111 6.31 -2.76 11.32
N ASP A 112 6.81 -3.27 10.20
CA ASP A 112 8.24 -3.30 9.88
C ASP A 112 8.63 -2.30 8.79
N LEU A 113 7.67 -1.85 7.96
CA LEU A 113 7.90 -0.95 6.83
C LEU A 113 7.07 0.32 6.96
N GLU A 114 7.72 1.41 7.29
CA GLU A 114 7.13 2.74 7.31
C GLU A 114 7.30 3.41 5.95
N ILE A 115 6.25 4.02 5.44
CA ILE A 115 6.27 4.87 4.24
C ILE A 115 5.53 6.18 4.52
N ILE A 116 5.87 7.23 3.79
CA ILE A 116 5.21 8.52 3.88
C ILE A 116 4.47 8.79 2.57
N HIS A 117 3.21 9.13 2.65
CA HIS A 117 2.45 9.75 1.59
C HIS A 117 2.52 11.27 1.79
N GLN A 118 3.06 11.95 0.79
CA GLN A 118 3.10 13.41 0.78
C GLN A 118 1.68 13.93 0.53
N ASN A 119 1.13 14.62 1.50
CA ASN A 119 -0.21 15.20 1.37
C ASN A 119 -0.25 16.21 0.21
N HIS A 120 -1.28 16.08 -0.59
CA HIS A 120 -1.60 17.01 -1.67
C HIS A 120 -3.10 17.26 -1.73
N ASP A 121 -3.49 18.30 -2.43
CA ASP A 121 -4.88 18.54 -2.78
C ASP A 121 -5.26 17.84 -4.10
N TYR A 122 -6.54 17.87 -4.41
CA TYR A 122 -7.07 17.27 -5.63
C TYR A 122 -7.17 18.24 -6.82
N ARG A 123 -6.44 19.37 -6.79
CA ARG A 123 -6.51 20.39 -7.87
C ARG A 123 -6.10 19.86 -9.24
N HIS A 124 -5.29 18.82 -9.27
CA HIS A 124 -4.89 18.14 -10.51
C HIS A 124 -6.00 17.26 -11.12
N LEU A 125 -7.07 16.99 -10.38
CA LEU A 125 -8.20 16.18 -10.84
C LEU A 125 -9.35 17.08 -11.37
N PRO A 126 -10.18 16.55 -12.28
CA PRO A 126 -11.33 17.27 -12.82
C PRO A 126 -12.24 17.83 -11.73
N GLY A 127 -12.46 19.15 -11.76
CA GLY A 127 -13.26 19.85 -10.76
C GLY A 127 -12.72 19.88 -9.34
N GLY A 128 -11.43 19.51 -9.12
CA GLY A 128 -10.83 19.45 -7.79
C GLY A 128 -11.47 18.40 -6.87
N GLN A 129 -12.15 17.43 -7.44
CA GLN A 129 -12.89 16.42 -6.67
C GLN A 129 -11.98 15.27 -6.22
N PRO A 130 -12.23 14.70 -5.03
CA PRO A 130 -11.55 13.49 -4.60
C PRO A 130 -11.71 12.35 -5.61
N HIS A 131 -10.63 11.59 -5.83
CA HIS A 131 -10.57 10.52 -6.83
C HIS A 131 -11.72 9.50 -6.73
N TYR A 132 -12.19 9.19 -5.52
CA TYR A 132 -13.29 8.22 -5.27
C TYR A 132 -14.67 8.72 -5.73
N ARG A 133 -14.81 10.00 -6.12
CA ARG A 133 -16.04 10.58 -6.69
C ARG A 133 -16.05 10.60 -8.21
N LEU A 134 -14.95 10.24 -8.85
CA LEU A 134 -14.85 10.26 -10.30
C LEU A 134 -15.44 8.99 -10.92
N PRO A 135 -16.00 9.07 -12.15
CA PRO A 135 -16.64 7.94 -12.85
C PRO A 135 -15.72 6.72 -12.97
N GLU A 136 -14.44 6.94 -13.20
CA GLU A 136 -13.43 5.89 -13.38
C GLU A 136 -13.27 4.99 -12.14
N THR A 137 -13.63 5.48 -10.96
CA THR A 137 -13.72 4.63 -9.74
C THR A 137 -14.82 3.58 -9.88
N GLY A 138 -15.95 3.95 -10.46
CA GLY A 138 -17.02 3.00 -10.78
C GLY A 138 -16.59 1.97 -11.83
N GLU A 139 -15.86 2.40 -12.85
CA GLU A 139 -15.30 1.53 -13.88
C GLU A 139 -14.29 0.55 -13.29
N ASN A 140 -13.38 1.01 -12.43
CA ASN A 140 -12.44 0.14 -11.71
C ASN A 140 -13.17 -0.94 -10.89
N ILE A 141 -14.24 -0.57 -10.18
CA ILE A 141 -15.03 -1.54 -9.40
C ILE A 141 -15.69 -2.59 -10.31
N LEU A 142 -16.15 -2.21 -11.50
CA LEU A 142 -16.71 -3.15 -12.48
C LEU A 142 -15.63 -4.07 -13.04
N LEU A 143 -14.49 -3.53 -13.45
CA LEU A 143 -13.33 -4.29 -13.93
C LEU A 143 -12.79 -5.27 -12.87
N ALA A 144 -12.81 -4.86 -11.61
CA ALA A 144 -12.45 -5.70 -10.47
C ALA A 144 -13.38 -6.92 -10.29
N GLY A 145 -14.58 -6.90 -10.83
CA GLY A 145 -15.62 -7.93 -10.63
C GLY A 145 -16.67 -7.55 -9.59
N GLY A 146 -16.77 -6.26 -9.24
CA GLY A 146 -17.77 -5.70 -8.35
C GLY A 146 -17.28 -5.51 -6.90
N ARG A 147 -18.17 -5.06 -6.04
CA ARG A 147 -17.82 -4.69 -4.65
C ARG A 147 -17.28 -5.82 -3.78
N ARG A 148 -17.52 -7.08 -4.15
CA ARG A 148 -17.02 -8.25 -3.40
C ARG A 148 -15.52 -8.48 -3.56
N THR A 149 -14.87 -7.78 -4.47
CA THR A 149 -13.43 -7.84 -4.73
C THR A 149 -12.68 -6.66 -4.09
N ILE A 150 -13.36 -5.82 -3.36
CA ILE A 150 -12.77 -4.69 -2.63
C ILE A 150 -12.28 -5.21 -1.28
N PHE A 151 -11.01 -5.59 -1.25
CA PHE A 151 -10.32 -6.07 -0.05
C PHE A 151 -9.48 -4.94 0.58
N GLU A 152 -9.28 -5.02 1.88
CA GLU A 152 -8.54 -4.04 2.66
C GLU A 152 -7.34 -4.73 3.35
N LEU A 153 -6.49 -3.99 4.03
CA LEU A 153 -5.35 -4.55 4.78
C LEU A 153 -5.79 -5.59 5.81
N ASP A 154 -6.99 -5.47 6.36
CA ASP A 154 -7.55 -6.45 7.29
C ASP A 154 -7.90 -7.80 6.63
N ASP A 155 -7.93 -7.85 5.31
CA ASP A 155 -8.12 -9.09 4.54
C ASP A 155 -6.78 -9.81 4.22
N ALA A 156 -5.63 -9.26 4.63
CA ALA A 156 -4.35 -9.95 4.57
C ALA A 156 -4.39 -11.25 5.42
N ASN A 157 -3.66 -12.28 5.01
CA ASN A 157 -3.58 -13.53 5.80
C ASN A 157 -2.36 -13.59 6.71
N LEU A 158 -1.33 -12.81 6.39
CA LEU A 158 -0.11 -12.72 7.19
C LEU A 158 0.20 -11.25 7.52
N ARG A 159 1.01 -11.07 8.54
CA ARG A 159 1.68 -9.82 8.87
C ARG A 159 3.17 -10.05 9.07
N LEU A 160 3.97 -9.06 8.77
CA LEU A 160 5.40 -9.05 9.06
C LEU A 160 5.62 -8.31 10.39
N VAL A 161 6.24 -8.99 11.35
CA VAL A 161 6.56 -8.39 12.67
C VAL A 161 7.98 -8.80 13.05
N ASN A 162 8.86 -7.82 13.23
CA ASN A 162 10.29 -8.05 13.55
C ASN A 162 10.95 -9.05 12.59
N GLY A 163 10.68 -8.93 11.29
CA GLY A 163 11.22 -9.76 10.24
C GLY A 163 10.66 -11.19 10.16
N LYS A 164 9.58 -11.49 10.88
CA LYS A 164 8.93 -12.82 10.87
C LYS A 164 7.52 -12.72 10.34
N LEU A 165 7.13 -13.68 9.51
CA LEU A 165 5.75 -13.82 9.06
C LEU A 165 4.92 -14.50 10.15
N GLU A 166 3.84 -13.87 10.54
CA GLU A 166 2.85 -14.35 11.49
C GLU A 166 1.46 -14.36 10.89
N PRO A 167 0.57 -15.29 11.30
CA PRO A 167 -0.83 -15.21 10.89
C PRO A 167 -1.47 -13.89 11.30
N MET A 168 -2.27 -13.32 10.40
CA MET A 168 -3.06 -12.15 10.73
C MET A 168 -4.09 -12.50 11.79
N PRO A 169 -4.26 -11.71 12.86
CA PRO A 169 -5.34 -11.93 13.82
C PRO A 169 -6.68 -11.96 13.10
N GLN A 170 -7.45 -13.02 13.32
CA GLN A 170 -8.78 -13.13 12.71
C GLN A 170 -9.68 -12.01 13.25
N THR A 171 -10.00 -11.05 12.42
CA THR A 171 -11.07 -10.10 12.68
C THR A 171 -12.40 -10.78 12.33
N ARG A 172 -13.42 -10.66 13.21
CA ARG A 172 -14.76 -11.30 13.03
C ARG A 172 -15.53 -10.78 11.80
N ARG A 173 -14.87 -10.19 10.80
CA ARG A 173 -15.56 -9.47 9.72
C ARG A 173 -15.69 -10.23 8.39
N ARG A 174 -15.22 -11.46 8.26
CA ARG A 174 -15.57 -12.32 7.09
C ARG A 174 -15.44 -13.81 7.38
#